data_acfe51d1b57d19b4d84da85b3258e05c
#
_entry.id   acfe51d1b57d19b4d84da85b3258e05c
#
_cell.length_a   1.000
_cell.length_b   1.000
_cell.length_c   1.000
_cell.angle_alpha   90.00
_cell.angle_beta   90.00
_cell.angle_gamma   90.00
#
_symmetry.space_group_name_H-M   'P 1'
#
loop_
_entity.id
_entity.type
_entity.pdbx_description
1 polymer ?
#
loop_
_entity_poly.entity_id
_entity_poly.type
_entity_poly.pdbx_seq_one_letter_code
_entity_poly.pdbx_strand_id
1 'polypeptide(L)'
;NHEKLWDFTPIAKPGDKVAAADWLGEVKEGWLPHKIMVPFSFKGEYTVKSVAEAGQYNIDQTIAVLTDASGEDIEVNMYQKWPVKVAIKGYKEKPRPSRIMETGVRVIDTLNPIAEGGTGFIPGPFGCGKTVLQHAIAKQGDAEVIVMAACGERANEVVEIFTEFPELIDPHTGRHLMERTTIICNTSNMPVAAREASVYT
;
A
#
# COMPACT_ATOMS: atom_id res chain seq x y z
N ASN A 1 -11.07 -12.03 1.54
CA ASN A 1 -12.01 -13.12 1.24
C ASN A 1 -11.21 -14.40 0.98
N HIS A 2 -11.33 -15.41 1.86
CA HIS A 2 -10.60 -16.68 1.78
C HIS A 2 -11.02 -17.57 0.60
N GLU A 3 -12.22 -17.37 0.08
CA GLU A 3 -12.75 -18.16 -1.05
C GLU A 3 -12.37 -17.60 -2.43
N LYS A 4 -11.90 -16.34 -2.48
CA LYS A 4 -11.52 -15.70 -3.74
C LYS A 4 -10.26 -16.34 -4.30
N LEU A 5 -10.31 -16.70 -5.58
CA LEU A 5 -9.15 -17.16 -6.34
C LEU A 5 -8.43 -15.98 -6.97
N TRP A 6 -7.10 -16.05 -6.96
CA TRP A 6 -6.20 -15.06 -7.50
C TRP A 6 -5.29 -15.71 -8.53
N ASP A 7 -5.06 -15.05 -9.63
CA ASP A 7 -4.13 -15.49 -10.66
C ASP A 7 -2.68 -15.21 -10.20
N PHE A 8 -2.05 -16.21 -9.62
CA PHE A 8 -0.68 -16.12 -9.12
C PHE A 8 0.34 -16.37 -10.25
N THR A 9 1.37 -15.54 -10.29
CA THR A 9 2.52 -15.70 -11.18
C THR A 9 3.79 -15.70 -10.34
N PRO A 10 4.62 -16.77 -10.37
CA PRO A 10 5.85 -16.84 -9.60
C PRO A 10 6.91 -15.86 -10.12
N ILE A 11 7.68 -15.26 -9.21
CA ILE A 11 8.86 -14.42 -9.49
C ILE A 11 10.12 -15.12 -9.03
N ALA A 12 10.12 -15.62 -7.78
CA ALA A 12 11.25 -16.36 -7.22
C ALA A 12 11.37 -17.75 -7.83
N LYS A 13 12.56 -18.30 -7.80
CA LYS A 13 12.89 -19.63 -8.31
C LYS A 13 13.45 -20.52 -7.21
N PRO A 14 13.28 -21.85 -7.30
CA PRO A 14 13.94 -22.77 -6.38
C PRO A 14 15.46 -22.53 -6.38
N GLY A 15 16.04 -22.44 -5.19
CA GLY A 15 17.46 -22.12 -4.96
C GLY A 15 17.77 -20.65 -4.72
N ASP A 16 16.84 -19.73 -4.97
CA ASP A 16 17.03 -18.32 -4.68
C ASP A 16 17.15 -18.09 -3.16
N LYS A 17 17.99 -17.13 -2.78
CA LYS A 17 18.11 -16.65 -1.42
C LYS A 17 17.22 -15.43 -1.22
N VAL A 18 16.38 -15.50 -0.21
CA VAL A 18 15.37 -14.48 0.08
C VAL A 18 15.36 -14.11 1.56
N ALA A 19 15.00 -12.87 1.84
CA ALA A 19 14.79 -12.33 3.18
C ALA A 19 13.38 -11.71 3.30
N ALA A 20 13.02 -11.25 4.49
CA ALA A 20 11.74 -10.56 4.71
C ALA A 20 11.51 -9.44 3.68
N ALA A 21 10.31 -9.37 3.13
CA ALA A 21 9.87 -8.46 2.08
C ALA A 21 10.41 -8.75 0.66
N ASP A 22 11.24 -9.74 0.44
CA ASP A 22 11.61 -10.16 -0.92
C ASP A 22 10.41 -10.79 -1.64
N TRP A 23 10.35 -10.63 -2.95
CA TRP A 23 9.20 -11.03 -3.76
C TRP A 23 9.23 -12.51 -4.12
N LEU A 24 8.17 -13.23 -3.79
CA LEU A 24 7.96 -14.62 -4.16
C LEU A 24 7.17 -14.76 -5.46
N GLY A 25 6.21 -13.89 -5.67
CA GLY A 25 5.36 -13.87 -6.83
C GLY A 25 4.49 -12.61 -6.88
N GLU A 26 3.52 -12.63 -7.79
CA GLU A 26 2.54 -11.54 -7.90
C GLU A 26 1.16 -12.06 -8.24
N VAL A 27 0.14 -11.27 -7.89
CA VAL A 27 -1.25 -11.47 -8.30
C VAL A 27 -1.79 -10.18 -8.89
N LYS A 28 -2.73 -10.28 -9.82
CA LYS A 28 -3.40 -9.10 -10.37
C LYS A 28 -4.54 -8.65 -9.45
N GLU A 29 -4.43 -7.45 -8.91
CA GLU A 29 -5.49 -6.77 -8.19
C GLU A 29 -5.99 -5.58 -9.03
N GLY A 30 -6.99 -5.85 -9.88
CA GLY A 30 -7.37 -4.89 -10.92
C GLY A 30 -6.26 -4.73 -11.96
N TRP A 31 -5.71 -3.52 -12.06
CA TRP A 31 -4.56 -3.21 -12.93
C TRP A 31 -3.21 -3.28 -12.19
N LEU A 32 -3.23 -3.32 -10.84
CA LEU A 32 -2.04 -3.30 -10.00
C LEU A 32 -1.45 -4.71 -9.84
N PRO A 33 -0.16 -4.93 -10.16
CA PRO A 33 0.54 -6.17 -9.83
C PRO A 33 0.87 -6.17 -8.33
N HIS A 34 0.03 -6.83 -7.53
CA HIS A 34 0.25 -6.97 -6.09
C HIS A 34 1.32 -8.01 -5.81
N LYS A 35 2.42 -7.60 -5.17
CA LYS A 35 3.55 -8.47 -4.87
C LYS A 35 3.28 -9.31 -3.63
N ILE A 36 3.45 -10.62 -3.78
CA ILE A 36 3.44 -11.57 -2.66
C ILE A 36 4.87 -11.71 -2.17
N MET A 37 5.08 -11.42 -0.89
CA MET A 37 6.40 -11.27 -0.28
C MET A 37 6.65 -12.31 0.79
N VAL A 38 7.92 -12.56 1.07
CA VAL A 38 8.35 -13.27 2.28
C VAL A 38 7.82 -12.51 3.51
N PRO A 39 7.17 -13.19 4.47
CA PRO A 39 6.59 -12.53 5.64
C PRO A 39 7.59 -11.66 6.41
N PHE A 40 7.15 -10.49 6.87
CA PHE A 40 8.00 -9.54 7.61
C PHE A 40 8.49 -10.07 8.97
N SER A 41 7.86 -11.12 9.49
CA SER A 41 8.27 -11.79 10.73
C SER A 41 9.51 -12.68 10.58
N PHE A 42 9.87 -13.01 9.34
CA PHE A 42 11.03 -13.86 9.05
C PHE A 42 12.33 -13.10 9.32
N LYS A 43 13.27 -13.77 9.96
CA LYS A 43 14.56 -13.17 10.35
C LYS A 43 15.69 -13.91 9.65
N GLY A 44 16.58 -13.14 9.01
CA GLY A 44 17.73 -13.72 8.30
C GLY A 44 17.40 -14.11 6.87
N GLU A 45 18.23 -14.98 6.31
CA GLU A 45 18.16 -15.44 4.94
C GLU A 45 17.55 -16.85 4.87
N TYR A 46 16.70 -17.08 3.89
CA TYR A 46 16.05 -18.34 3.61
C TYR A 46 16.38 -18.76 2.16
N THR A 47 16.35 -20.05 1.90
CA THR A 47 16.48 -20.58 0.54
C THR A 47 15.11 -21.04 0.05
N VAL A 48 14.73 -20.62 -1.14
CA VAL A 48 13.48 -21.05 -1.77
C VAL A 48 13.60 -22.51 -2.15
N LYS A 49 12.86 -23.40 -1.50
CA LYS A 49 12.80 -24.84 -1.82
C LYS A 49 11.89 -25.09 -3.00
N SER A 50 10.70 -24.50 -3.00
CA SER A 50 9.73 -24.59 -4.08
C SER A 50 8.82 -23.36 -4.11
N VAL A 51 8.32 -23.05 -5.30
CA VAL A 51 7.29 -22.03 -5.54
C VAL A 51 6.21 -22.67 -6.38
N ALA A 52 4.95 -22.33 -6.13
CA ALA A 52 3.81 -22.78 -6.91
C ALA A 52 3.93 -22.30 -8.36
N GLU A 53 3.47 -23.12 -9.28
CA GLU A 53 3.38 -22.74 -10.70
C GLU A 53 2.33 -21.64 -10.90
N ALA A 54 2.38 -20.97 -12.06
CA ALA A 54 1.36 -19.99 -12.42
C ALA A 54 -0.03 -20.64 -12.45
N GLY A 55 -0.98 -20.08 -11.74
CA GLY A 55 -2.32 -20.67 -11.60
C GLY A 55 -3.22 -19.91 -10.63
N GLN A 56 -4.40 -20.46 -10.39
CA GLN A 56 -5.38 -19.88 -9.51
C GLN A 56 -5.28 -20.46 -8.09
N TYR A 57 -5.05 -19.61 -7.11
CA TYR A 57 -4.90 -19.98 -5.71
C TYR A 57 -5.74 -19.06 -4.82
N ASN A 58 -6.26 -19.59 -3.73
CA ASN A 58 -6.79 -18.77 -2.66
C ASN A 58 -5.66 -18.33 -1.70
N ILE A 59 -5.95 -17.39 -0.83
CA ILE A 59 -4.93 -16.80 0.06
C ILE A 59 -4.39 -17.78 1.11
N ASP A 60 -5.08 -18.86 1.43
CA ASP A 60 -4.68 -19.85 2.44
C ASP A 60 -3.77 -20.94 1.88
N GLN A 61 -3.78 -21.14 0.55
CA GLN A 61 -2.97 -22.15 -0.09
C GLN A 61 -1.48 -21.80 -0.03
N THR A 62 -0.65 -22.79 0.19
CA THR A 62 0.81 -22.66 0.17
C THR A 62 1.29 -22.32 -1.24
N ILE A 63 1.95 -21.17 -1.38
CA ILE A 63 2.49 -20.69 -2.68
C ILE A 63 4.03 -20.84 -2.75
N ALA A 64 4.70 -20.99 -1.62
CA ALA A 64 6.13 -21.24 -1.55
C ALA A 64 6.50 -22.04 -0.30
N VAL A 65 7.59 -22.80 -0.40
CA VAL A 65 8.24 -23.42 0.75
C VAL A 65 9.65 -22.85 0.84
N LEU A 66 9.98 -22.31 1.99
CA LEU A 66 11.29 -21.72 2.29
C LEU A 66 12.01 -22.58 3.33
N THR A 67 13.30 -22.82 3.13
CA THR A 67 14.15 -23.53 4.07
C THR A 67 15.02 -22.53 4.82
N ASP A 68 15.04 -22.61 6.13
CA ASP A 68 15.89 -21.78 6.98
C ASP A 68 17.34 -22.28 7.05
N ALA A 69 18.19 -21.57 7.82
CA ALA A 69 19.58 -21.94 8.03
C ALA A 69 19.77 -23.25 8.81
N SER A 70 18.74 -23.72 9.54
CA SER A 70 18.75 -24.99 10.28
C SER A 70 18.28 -26.16 9.43
N GLY A 71 17.77 -25.91 8.21
CA GLY A 71 17.21 -26.92 7.32
C GLY A 71 15.73 -27.20 7.56
N GLU A 72 15.04 -26.37 8.34
CA GLU A 72 13.60 -26.47 8.56
C GLU A 72 12.84 -25.84 7.42
N ASP A 73 11.80 -26.54 6.95
CA ASP A 73 10.93 -26.07 5.86
C ASP A 73 9.74 -25.32 6.45
N ILE A 74 9.48 -24.11 5.91
CA ILE A 74 8.39 -23.23 6.31
C ILE A 74 7.51 -22.95 5.12
N GLU A 75 6.23 -23.23 5.24
CA GLU A 75 5.22 -22.91 4.22
C GLU A 75 4.82 -21.46 4.26
N VAL A 76 4.71 -20.83 3.09
CA VAL A 76 4.28 -19.46 2.91
C VAL A 76 3.04 -19.41 2.03
N ASN A 77 2.02 -18.68 2.49
CA ASN A 77 0.79 -18.39 1.77
C ASN A 77 0.74 -16.92 1.32
N MET A 78 -0.38 -16.47 0.75
CA MET A 78 -0.50 -15.11 0.19
C MET A 78 -0.90 -14.04 1.22
N TYR A 79 -0.99 -14.34 2.51
CA TYR A 79 -1.27 -13.33 3.52
C TYR A 79 -0.38 -13.51 4.76
N GLN A 80 -0.26 -12.45 5.54
CA GLN A 80 0.44 -12.50 6.82
C GLN A 80 -0.31 -11.67 7.87
N LYS A 81 -0.14 -12.04 9.15
CA LYS A 81 -0.60 -11.24 10.28
C LYS A 81 0.57 -10.44 10.81
N TRP A 82 0.39 -9.12 10.91
CA TRP A 82 1.43 -8.21 11.38
C TRP A 82 0.90 -7.34 12.52
N PRO A 83 1.69 -7.12 13.61
CA PRO A 83 1.29 -6.21 14.68
C PRO A 83 1.20 -4.78 14.17
N VAL A 84 0.04 -4.15 14.26
CA VAL A 84 -0.24 -2.84 13.65
C VAL A 84 0.71 -1.72 14.12
N LYS A 85 1.22 -1.78 15.36
CA LYS A 85 2.14 -0.77 15.91
C LYS A 85 3.62 -1.04 15.65
N VAL A 86 3.96 -2.09 14.94
CA VAL A 86 5.35 -2.44 14.63
C VAL A 86 5.67 -1.96 13.21
N ALA A 87 6.58 -1.01 13.08
CA ALA A 87 6.99 -0.51 11.77
C ALA A 87 7.65 -1.62 10.93
N ILE A 88 7.25 -1.70 9.67
CA ILE A 88 7.86 -2.60 8.68
C ILE A 88 9.26 -2.09 8.36
N LYS A 89 10.26 -2.98 8.41
CA LYS A 89 11.67 -2.68 8.12
C LYS A 89 12.18 -3.45 6.91
N GLY A 90 11.36 -3.54 5.88
CA GLY A 90 11.68 -4.28 4.65
C GLY A 90 12.50 -3.49 3.62
N TYR A 91 12.89 -2.25 3.90
CA TYR A 91 13.69 -1.42 3.00
C TYR A 91 15.17 -1.41 3.42
N LYS A 92 16.09 -1.47 2.45
CA LYS A 92 17.53 -1.42 2.70
C LYS A 92 18.00 -0.03 3.12
N GLU A 93 17.52 0.99 2.43
CA GLU A 93 17.82 2.40 2.73
C GLU A 93 16.66 3.30 2.30
N LYS A 94 16.61 4.51 2.85
CA LYS A 94 15.73 5.58 2.38
C LYS A 94 16.61 6.57 1.59
N PRO A 95 16.48 6.60 0.25
CA PRO A 95 17.25 7.56 -0.55
C PRO A 95 16.86 8.98 -0.18
N ARG A 96 17.78 9.92 -0.35
CA ARG A 96 17.48 11.36 -0.20
C ARG A 96 16.56 11.78 -1.34
N PRO A 97 15.52 12.59 -1.05
CA PRO A 97 14.68 13.16 -2.09
C PRO A 97 15.52 13.95 -3.09
N SER A 98 15.36 13.66 -4.38
CA SER A 98 16.10 14.31 -5.47
C SER A 98 15.21 14.94 -6.52
N ARG A 99 13.90 14.64 -6.48
CA ARG A 99 12.90 15.14 -7.43
C ARG A 99 11.77 15.85 -6.69
N ILE A 100 11.14 16.79 -7.36
CA ILE A 100 9.94 17.48 -6.88
C ILE A 100 8.72 16.68 -7.36
N MET A 101 7.77 16.44 -6.46
CA MET A 101 6.48 15.88 -6.79
C MET A 101 5.61 16.98 -7.39
N GLU A 102 5.09 16.78 -8.59
CA GLU A 102 4.14 17.69 -9.20
C GLU A 102 2.75 17.46 -8.57
N THR A 103 2.26 18.44 -7.81
CA THR A 103 0.96 18.36 -7.14
C THR A 103 -0.19 18.87 -8.03
N GLY A 104 0.12 19.57 -9.11
CA GLY A 104 -0.85 20.26 -9.95
C GLY A 104 -1.40 21.55 -9.34
N VAL A 105 -0.97 21.92 -8.13
CA VAL A 105 -1.36 23.15 -7.45
C VAL A 105 -0.21 24.15 -7.55
N ARG A 106 -0.36 25.15 -8.41
CA ARG A 106 0.70 26.13 -8.75
C ARG A 106 1.39 26.73 -7.53
N VAL A 107 0.65 27.14 -6.52
CA VAL A 107 1.21 27.77 -5.32
C VAL A 107 2.10 26.81 -4.54
N ILE A 108 1.75 25.53 -4.50
CA ILE A 108 2.59 24.50 -3.86
C ILE A 108 3.83 24.25 -4.69
N ASP A 109 3.66 23.94 -5.97
CA ASP A 109 4.75 23.53 -6.86
C ASP A 109 5.82 24.63 -7.06
N THR A 110 5.42 25.92 -6.95
CA THR A 110 6.34 27.05 -7.14
C THR A 110 6.89 27.64 -5.84
N LEU A 111 6.10 27.71 -4.77
CA LEU A 111 6.50 28.41 -3.54
C LEU A 111 6.82 27.50 -2.37
N ASN A 112 6.22 26.31 -2.31
CA ASN A 112 6.43 25.32 -1.25
C ASN A 112 6.48 23.89 -1.85
N PRO A 113 7.42 23.61 -2.75
CA PRO A 113 7.45 22.32 -3.46
C PRO A 113 7.62 21.17 -2.49
N ILE A 114 6.88 20.09 -2.76
CA ILE A 114 6.98 18.82 -2.04
C ILE A 114 7.93 17.92 -2.81
N ALA A 115 8.93 17.37 -2.12
CA ALA A 115 9.84 16.41 -2.74
C ALA A 115 9.20 15.00 -2.79
N GLU A 116 9.51 14.21 -3.82
CA GLU A 116 9.16 12.79 -3.85
C GLU A 116 9.75 12.07 -2.62
N GLY A 117 8.91 11.35 -1.87
CA GLY A 117 9.29 10.75 -0.59
C GLY A 117 9.41 11.75 0.57
N GLY A 118 9.06 13.01 0.34
CA GLY A 118 9.01 14.05 1.37
C GLY A 118 7.71 14.03 2.16
N THR A 119 7.60 14.96 3.11
CA THR A 119 6.41 15.14 3.97
C THR A 119 5.93 16.57 3.85
N GLY A 120 4.65 16.76 3.59
CA GLY A 120 3.97 18.05 3.60
C GLY A 120 3.04 18.16 4.83
N PHE A 121 2.88 19.37 5.35
CA PHE A 121 1.97 19.66 6.45
C PHE A 121 0.99 20.76 6.04
N ILE A 122 -0.31 20.51 6.22
CA ILE A 122 -1.39 21.44 5.87
C ILE A 122 -2.11 21.85 7.17
N PRO A 123 -1.58 22.82 7.94
CA PRO A 123 -2.21 23.28 9.17
C PRO A 123 -3.34 24.26 8.87
N GLY A 124 -4.30 24.32 9.76
CA GLY A 124 -5.34 25.34 9.70
C GLY A 124 -6.55 25.04 10.57
N PRO A 125 -7.32 26.06 10.95
CA PRO A 125 -8.54 25.88 11.70
C PRO A 125 -9.62 25.18 10.86
N PHE A 126 -10.72 24.87 11.49
CA PHE A 126 -11.89 24.31 10.84
C PHE A 126 -12.40 25.21 9.69
N GLY A 127 -12.75 24.61 8.57
CA GLY A 127 -13.32 25.32 7.43
C GLY A 127 -12.31 26.06 6.53
N CYS A 128 -11.00 25.95 6.77
CA CYS A 128 -9.98 26.63 5.94
C CYS A 128 -9.59 25.89 4.64
N GLY A 129 -10.30 24.83 4.29
CA GLY A 129 -10.09 24.11 3.04
C GLY A 129 -8.98 23.05 3.04
N LYS A 130 -8.54 22.55 4.21
CA LYS A 130 -7.51 21.50 4.30
C LYS A 130 -7.85 20.26 3.48
N THR A 131 -9.04 19.72 3.68
CA THR A 131 -9.53 18.52 2.99
C THR A 131 -9.65 18.76 1.48
N VAL A 132 -10.15 19.94 1.08
CA VAL A 132 -10.24 20.35 -0.33
C VAL A 132 -8.86 20.36 -0.99
N LEU A 133 -7.84 20.87 -0.30
CA LEU A 133 -6.48 20.88 -0.81
C LEU A 133 -5.89 19.48 -0.90
N GLN A 134 -6.13 18.62 0.10
CA GLN A 134 -5.71 17.21 0.05
C GLN A 134 -6.34 16.47 -1.13
N HIS A 135 -7.64 16.66 -1.35
CA HIS A 135 -8.34 16.07 -2.50
C HIS A 135 -7.79 16.59 -3.83
N ALA A 136 -7.50 17.90 -3.92
CA ALA A 136 -6.91 18.48 -5.13
C ALA A 136 -5.54 17.87 -5.46
N ILE A 137 -4.68 17.69 -4.45
CA ILE A 137 -3.39 17.03 -4.60
C ILE A 137 -3.55 15.55 -5.02
N ALA A 138 -4.49 14.83 -4.40
CA ALA A 138 -4.78 13.45 -4.75
C ALA A 138 -5.28 13.29 -6.20
N LYS A 139 -6.12 14.23 -6.67
CA LYS A 139 -6.69 14.22 -8.01
C LYS A 139 -5.67 14.56 -9.11
N GLN A 140 -4.74 15.44 -8.84
CA GLN A 140 -3.85 16.04 -9.85
C GLN A 140 -2.38 15.63 -9.70
N GLY A 141 -2.01 15.10 -8.54
CA GLY A 141 -0.63 14.73 -8.24
C GLY A 141 -0.10 13.60 -9.11
N ASP A 142 1.18 13.70 -9.46
CA ASP A 142 1.93 12.70 -10.22
C ASP A 142 2.33 11.53 -9.31
N ALA A 143 1.35 10.76 -8.86
CA ALA A 143 1.53 9.57 -8.04
C ALA A 143 0.84 8.38 -8.67
N GLU A 144 1.49 7.24 -8.76
CA GLU A 144 0.92 6.02 -9.34
C GLU A 144 -0.19 5.42 -8.47
N VAL A 145 -0.04 5.49 -7.15
CA VAL A 145 -0.99 4.97 -6.17
C VAL A 145 -1.28 6.03 -5.12
N ILE A 146 -2.56 6.19 -4.79
CA ILE A 146 -3.02 7.11 -3.76
C ILE A 146 -3.47 6.27 -2.56
N VAL A 147 -2.93 6.59 -1.38
CA VAL A 147 -3.38 6.00 -0.11
C VAL A 147 -3.95 7.12 0.76
N MET A 148 -5.25 7.07 1.02
CA MET A 148 -5.94 8.02 1.88
C MET A 148 -6.27 7.38 3.21
N ALA A 149 -5.68 7.89 4.30
CA ALA A 149 -5.96 7.44 5.65
C ALA A 149 -6.80 8.48 6.39
N ALA A 150 -8.10 8.24 6.50
CA ALA A 150 -9.03 9.05 7.28
C ALA A 150 -8.98 8.61 8.75
N CYS A 151 -8.12 9.26 9.55
CA CYS A 151 -7.90 8.92 10.96
C CYS A 151 -8.78 9.79 11.88
N GLY A 152 -10.05 9.43 12.04
CA GLY A 152 -11.02 10.18 12.83
C GLY A 152 -11.67 11.33 12.06
N GLU A 153 -11.70 11.24 10.76
CA GLU A 153 -12.35 12.21 9.86
C GLU A 153 -13.87 12.20 10.03
N ARG A 154 -14.54 13.24 9.53
CA ARG A 154 -16.00 13.29 9.56
C ARG A 154 -16.60 12.34 8.54
N ALA A 155 -17.70 11.70 8.92
CA ALA A 155 -18.36 10.73 8.03
C ALA A 155 -18.78 11.36 6.70
N ASN A 156 -19.25 12.62 6.66
CA ASN A 156 -19.65 13.31 5.45
C ASN A 156 -18.45 13.60 4.51
N GLU A 157 -17.28 13.94 5.03
CA GLU A 157 -16.06 14.13 4.21
C GLU A 157 -15.59 12.81 3.59
N VAL A 158 -15.74 11.71 4.32
CA VAL A 158 -15.44 10.38 3.79
C VAL A 158 -16.45 9.94 2.74
N VAL A 159 -17.74 10.21 2.94
CA VAL A 159 -18.79 9.92 1.95
C VAL A 159 -18.53 10.68 0.65
N GLU A 160 -18.07 11.93 0.73
CA GLU A 160 -17.70 12.74 -0.44
C GLU A 160 -16.62 12.04 -1.30
N ILE A 161 -15.58 11.48 -0.66
CA ILE A 161 -14.56 10.71 -1.37
C ILE A 161 -15.16 9.49 -2.07
N PHE A 162 -16.02 8.72 -1.39
CA PHE A 162 -16.64 7.54 -1.95
C PHE A 162 -17.64 7.83 -3.07
N THR A 163 -18.19 9.04 -3.13
CA THR A 163 -19.11 9.46 -4.19
C THR A 163 -18.39 10.12 -5.36
N GLU A 164 -17.37 10.95 -5.10
CA GLU A 164 -16.67 11.69 -6.14
C GLU A 164 -15.58 10.88 -6.87
N PHE A 165 -14.73 10.15 -6.13
CA PHE A 165 -13.57 9.47 -6.72
C PHE A 165 -13.91 8.40 -7.76
N PRO A 166 -15.01 7.65 -7.64
CA PRO A 166 -15.43 6.72 -8.69
C PRO A 166 -15.85 7.42 -10.00
N GLU A 167 -16.32 8.67 -9.93
CA GLU A 167 -16.77 9.42 -11.10
C GLU A 167 -15.63 10.23 -11.76
N LEU A 168 -14.56 10.50 -11.01
CA LEU A 168 -13.42 11.25 -11.52
C LEU A 168 -12.55 10.41 -12.42
N ILE A 169 -12.17 11.01 -13.54
CA ILE A 169 -11.18 10.43 -14.46
C ILE A 169 -9.80 10.98 -14.11
N ASP A 170 -8.87 10.09 -13.92
CA ASP A 170 -7.46 10.43 -13.72
C ASP A 170 -6.87 11.06 -14.97
N PRO A 171 -6.35 12.28 -14.90
CA PRO A 171 -5.81 12.97 -16.08
C PRO A 171 -4.58 12.30 -16.68
N HIS A 172 -3.84 11.48 -15.90
CA HIS A 172 -2.62 10.82 -16.35
C HIS A 172 -2.89 9.49 -17.06
N THR A 173 -3.87 8.72 -16.58
CA THR A 173 -4.14 7.36 -17.08
C THR A 173 -5.42 7.25 -17.90
N GLY A 174 -6.33 8.21 -17.82
CA GLY A 174 -7.67 8.17 -18.43
C GLY A 174 -8.62 7.16 -17.78
N ARG A 175 -8.25 6.56 -16.63
CA ARG A 175 -9.07 5.60 -15.86
C ARG A 175 -9.76 6.30 -14.70
N HIS A 176 -10.69 5.61 -14.05
CA HIS A 176 -11.30 6.14 -12.84
C HIS A 176 -10.25 6.30 -11.73
N LEU A 177 -10.27 7.44 -11.04
CA LEU A 177 -9.33 7.75 -9.97
C LEU A 177 -9.36 6.69 -8.84
N MET A 178 -10.54 6.14 -8.58
CA MET A 178 -10.73 5.09 -7.58
C MET A 178 -9.94 3.82 -7.86
N GLU A 179 -9.61 3.52 -9.13
CA GLU A 179 -8.83 2.34 -9.47
C GLU A 179 -7.40 2.37 -8.90
N ARG A 180 -6.82 3.57 -8.74
CA ARG A 180 -5.49 3.76 -8.13
C ARG A 180 -5.53 4.27 -6.69
N THR A 181 -6.72 4.27 -6.05
CA THR A 181 -6.91 4.81 -4.70
C THR A 181 -7.24 3.71 -3.70
N THR A 182 -6.48 3.65 -2.61
CA THR A 182 -6.80 2.83 -1.43
C THR A 182 -7.25 3.75 -0.30
N ILE A 183 -8.39 3.45 0.30
CA ILE A 183 -8.96 4.25 1.38
C ILE A 183 -8.99 3.44 2.68
N ILE A 184 -8.27 3.93 3.70
CA ILE A 184 -8.33 3.42 5.07
C ILE A 184 -9.21 4.39 5.84
N CYS A 185 -10.39 3.94 6.25
CA CYS A 185 -11.40 4.83 6.82
C CYS A 185 -11.74 4.50 8.26
N ASN A 186 -11.44 5.43 9.16
CA ASN A 186 -11.93 5.47 10.55
C ASN A 186 -12.54 6.84 10.83
N THR A 187 -13.87 6.86 10.94
CA THR A 187 -14.62 8.10 11.18
C THR A 187 -14.60 8.53 12.65
N SER A 188 -14.93 9.80 12.91
CA SER A 188 -14.88 10.41 14.24
C SER A 188 -15.82 9.76 15.27
N ASN A 189 -16.83 9.03 14.84
CA ASN A 189 -17.78 8.30 15.69
C ASN A 189 -17.33 6.88 16.04
N MET A 190 -16.21 6.40 15.50
CA MET A 190 -15.64 5.11 15.85
C MET A 190 -14.89 5.15 17.19
N PRO A 191 -14.70 3.99 17.86
CA PRO A 191 -13.93 3.93 19.11
C PRO A 191 -12.53 4.53 18.97
N VAL A 192 -12.06 5.19 20.05
CA VAL A 192 -10.75 5.85 20.06
C VAL A 192 -9.62 4.90 19.68
N ALA A 193 -9.63 3.68 20.22
CA ALA A 193 -8.61 2.67 19.91
C ALA A 193 -8.54 2.34 18.40
N ALA A 194 -9.69 2.27 17.70
CA ALA A 194 -9.73 2.04 16.25
C ALA A 194 -9.15 3.21 15.47
N ARG A 195 -9.46 4.45 15.89
CA ARG A 195 -8.92 5.67 15.27
C ARG A 195 -7.41 5.81 15.47
N GLU A 196 -6.90 5.47 16.66
CA GLU A 196 -5.46 5.44 16.92
C GLU A 196 -4.75 4.36 16.12
N ALA A 197 -5.35 3.17 16.00
CA ALA A 197 -4.77 2.06 15.23
C ALA A 197 -4.64 2.41 13.74
N SER A 198 -5.56 3.18 13.17
CA SER A 198 -5.54 3.55 11.75
C SER A 198 -4.31 4.39 11.35
N VAL A 199 -3.65 5.07 12.29
CA VAL A 199 -2.41 5.82 12.04
C VAL A 199 -1.24 4.89 11.67
N TYR A 200 -1.31 3.63 12.09
CA TYR A 200 -0.25 2.64 11.87
C TYR A 200 -0.56 1.68 10.70
N THR A 201 -1.73 1.81 10.09
CA THR A 201 -2.14 0.99 8.97
C THR A 201 -1.65 1.56 7.66
#